data_ab192c2661ea207060802a3b0899dae2
#
_entry.id   ab192c2661ea207060802a3b0899dae2
#
_cell.length_a   1.000
_cell.length_b   1.000
_cell.length_c   1.000
_cell.angle_alpha   90.00
_cell.angle_beta   90.00
_cell.angle_gamma   90.00
#
_symmetry.space_group_name_H-M   'P 1'
#
loop_
_entity.id
_entity.type
_entity.pdbx_description
1 polymer ?
#
loop_
_entity_poly.entity_id
_entity_poly.type
_entity_poly.pdbx_seq_one_letter_code
_entity_poly.pdbx_strand_id
1 'polypeptide(L)'
;MCVVTESQPPVLSPDALGSAIREVVEFVDAAGWGQPPQLFALVPTSLLADTQPDWVDDHDTSELTLIEQAPLPVSPDSGMAELEHVLATTSWPADVAGCALVQEIIVLPPEAEDDLDDALGPLLADPDSADQAARSAAAAHPESRQARLAAAVLRDGRNLSLLQLAPGVDDVETDDDAPIELLSHPNMAPNLVLALAATLENTPDEE
;
A
#
# COMPACT_ATOMS: atom_id res chain seq x y z
N MET A 1 19.20 33.97 21.25
CA MET A 1 18.44 34.09 20.01
C MET A 1 18.78 32.83 19.22
N CYS A 2 18.09 31.72 19.49
CA CYS A 2 18.30 30.46 18.79
C CYS A 2 17.62 30.59 17.42
N VAL A 3 18.41 30.55 16.37
CA VAL A 3 17.90 30.41 15.00
C VAL A 3 17.50 28.95 14.88
N VAL A 4 16.20 28.68 14.91
CA VAL A 4 15.65 27.38 14.49
C VAL A 4 15.89 27.34 12.99
N THR A 5 16.90 26.60 12.57
CA THR A 5 17.09 26.28 11.16
C THR A 5 15.97 25.29 10.82
N GLU A 6 14.91 25.77 10.18
CA GLU A 6 13.93 24.89 9.53
C GLU A 6 14.71 24.08 8.49
N SER A 7 14.96 22.82 8.81
CA SER A 7 15.54 21.89 7.84
C SER A 7 14.54 21.74 6.71
N GLN A 8 14.87 22.27 5.56
CA GLN A 8 14.07 22.10 4.35
C GLN A 8 14.04 20.61 4.01
N PRO A 9 12.86 20.02 3.75
CA PRO A 9 12.79 18.61 3.43
C PRO A 9 13.68 18.29 2.23
N PRO A 10 14.39 17.16 2.23
CA PRO A 10 15.27 16.77 1.13
C PRO A 10 14.47 16.66 -0.17
N VAL A 11 15.07 17.12 -1.26
CA VAL A 11 14.48 17.04 -2.59
C VAL A 11 14.65 15.60 -3.10
N LEU A 12 13.56 14.87 -3.19
CA LEU A 12 13.54 13.50 -3.72
C LEU A 12 13.56 13.50 -5.25
N SER A 13 14.29 12.58 -5.85
CA SER A 13 14.30 12.39 -7.31
C SER A 13 12.93 11.95 -7.83
N PRO A 14 12.66 12.06 -9.14
CA PRO A 14 11.42 11.53 -9.74
C PRO A 14 11.23 10.03 -9.51
N ASP A 15 12.31 9.26 -9.41
CA ASP A 15 12.29 7.80 -9.30
C ASP A 15 12.20 7.28 -7.87
N ALA A 16 12.39 8.16 -6.86
CA ALA A 16 12.43 7.79 -5.45
C ALA A 16 11.19 6.99 -5.01
N LEU A 17 9.99 7.44 -5.38
CA LEU A 17 8.75 6.74 -5.05
C LEU A 17 8.66 5.38 -5.73
N GLY A 18 9.08 5.30 -7.01
CA GLY A 18 9.08 4.06 -7.77
C GLY A 18 10.02 3.01 -7.19
N SER A 19 11.18 3.42 -6.69
CA SER A 19 12.12 2.53 -6.00
C SER A 19 11.57 2.07 -4.66
N ALA A 20 11.06 3.00 -3.85
CA ALA A 20 10.50 2.69 -2.54
C ALA A 20 9.31 1.72 -2.60
N ILE A 21 8.35 1.91 -3.51
CA ILE A 21 7.18 1.01 -3.59
C ILE A 21 7.58 -0.40 -4.08
N ARG A 22 8.59 -0.54 -4.93
CA ARG A 22 9.11 -1.86 -5.32
C ARG A 22 9.76 -2.56 -4.15
N GLU A 23 10.58 -1.87 -3.38
CA GLU A 23 11.21 -2.39 -2.16
C GLU A 23 10.15 -2.84 -1.14
N VAL A 24 9.06 -2.06 -0.97
CA VAL A 24 7.90 -2.47 -0.15
C VAL A 24 7.32 -3.79 -0.65
N VAL A 25 7.10 -3.95 -1.96
CA VAL A 25 6.54 -5.19 -2.52
C VAL A 25 7.50 -6.36 -2.32
N GLU A 26 8.79 -6.17 -2.55
CA GLU A 26 9.83 -7.19 -2.33
C GLU A 26 9.90 -7.62 -0.86
N PHE A 27 9.80 -6.66 0.06
CA PHE A 27 9.76 -6.94 1.49
C PHE A 27 8.55 -7.80 1.88
N VAL A 28 7.36 -7.43 1.40
CA VAL A 28 6.12 -8.18 1.69
C VAL A 28 6.12 -9.54 0.98
N ASP A 29 6.70 -9.62 -0.21
CA ASP A 29 6.79 -10.89 -0.96
C ASP A 29 7.65 -11.93 -0.24
N ALA A 30 8.74 -11.50 0.38
CA ALA A 30 9.60 -12.37 1.19
C ALA A 30 8.86 -12.99 2.40
N ALA A 31 7.80 -12.33 2.91
CA ALA A 31 6.95 -12.87 3.99
C ALA A 31 5.90 -13.88 3.49
N GLY A 32 5.75 -14.04 2.17
CA GLY A 32 4.77 -14.94 1.54
C GLY A 32 3.35 -14.35 1.48
N TRP A 33 2.42 -15.12 0.97
CA TRP A 33 1.00 -14.77 0.81
C TRP A 33 0.19 -15.05 2.09
N GLY A 34 -1.00 -14.44 2.20
CA GLY A 34 -1.89 -14.58 3.37
C GLY A 34 -1.60 -13.55 4.46
N GLN A 35 -0.99 -12.41 4.10
CA GLN A 35 -0.65 -11.35 5.03
C GLN A 35 -1.81 -10.36 5.21
N PRO A 36 -2.02 -9.84 6.44
CA PRO A 36 -2.94 -8.73 6.66
C PRO A 36 -2.41 -7.46 5.98
N PRO A 37 -3.26 -6.43 5.80
CA PRO A 37 -2.81 -5.15 5.29
C PRO A 37 -1.65 -4.57 6.10
N GLN A 38 -0.59 -4.14 5.40
CA GLN A 38 0.63 -3.61 6.00
C GLN A 38 0.83 -2.17 5.57
N LEU A 39 1.14 -1.31 6.55
CA LEU A 39 1.36 0.13 6.37
C LEU A 39 2.83 0.46 6.63
N PHE A 40 3.41 1.30 5.79
CA PHE A 40 4.80 1.72 5.86
C PHE A 40 4.91 3.24 5.87
N ALA A 41 5.79 3.78 6.72
CA ALA A 41 6.27 5.14 6.57
C ALA A 41 7.42 5.17 5.56
N LEU A 42 7.45 6.21 4.73
CA LEU A 42 8.54 6.51 3.81
C LEU A 42 9.30 7.72 4.35
N VAL A 43 10.48 7.47 4.91
CA VAL A 43 11.29 8.52 5.56
C VAL A 43 12.53 8.79 4.71
N PRO A 44 12.91 10.06 4.47
CA PRO A 44 14.13 10.35 3.76
C PRO A 44 15.34 9.71 4.45
N THR A 45 16.08 8.89 3.72
CA THR A 45 17.24 8.15 4.25
C THR A 45 18.29 9.10 4.81
N SER A 46 18.50 10.25 4.17
CA SER A 46 19.42 11.28 4.67
C SER A 46 19.04 11.82 6.05
N LEU A 47 17.73 11.96 6.31
CA LEU A 47 17.24 12.43 7.62
C LEU A 47 17.45 11.38 8.71
N LEU A 48 17.22 10.10 8.38
CA LEU A 48 17.50 8.99 9.29
C LEU A 48 18.99 8.85 9.57
N ALA A 49 19.85 8.99 8.57
CA ALA A 49 21.30 8.95 8.75
C ALA A 49 21.79 10.05 9.72
N ASP A 50 21.15 11.22 9.71
CA ASP A 50 21.50 12.32 10.62
C ASP A 50 20.95 12.14 12.04
N THR A 51 19.76 11.54 12.19
CA THR A 51 19.05 11.45 13.48
C THR A 51 19.21 10.09 14.15
N GLN A 52 19.28 9.02 13.38
CA GLN A 52 19.36 7.62 13.81
C GLN A 52 20.29 6.82 12.90
N PRO A 53 21.60 7.10 12.91
CA PRO A 53 22.54 6.48 11.97
C PRO A 53 22.60 4.96 12.05
N ASP A 54 22.29 4.38 13.20
CA ASP A 54 22.25 2.92 13.40
C ASP A 54 21.10 2.21 12.61
N TRP A 55 20.17 2.97 12.06
CA TRP A 55 19.02 2.45 11.30
C TRP A 55 19.27 2.45 9.79
N VAL A 56 20.34 3.04 9.34
CA VAL A 56 20.70 3.15 7.93
C VAL A 56 22.00 2.40 7.68
N ASP A 57 22.01 1.53 6.68
CA ASP A 57 23.26 0.89 6.25
C ASP A 57 24.15 1.91 5.54
N ASP A 58 25.46 1.92 5.83
CA ASP A 58 26.44 2.82 5.19
C ASP A 58 26.52 2.65 3.65
N HIS A 59 25.97 1.56 3.13
CA HIS A 59 25.95 1.23 1.70
C HIS A 59 24.56 1.44 1.09
N ASP A 60 23.56 1.83 1.90
CA ASP A 60 22.21 2.12 1.41
C ASP A 60 22.24 3.40 0.57
N THR A 61 21.86 3.28 -0.68
CA THR A 61 21.77 4.39 -1.64
C THR A 61 20.33 4.81 -1.91
N SER A 62 19.36 4.21 -1.22
CA SER A 62 17.94 4.56 -1.35
C SER A 62 17.71 5.99 -0.84
N GLU A 63 16.80 6.71 -1.50
CA GLU A 63 16.43 8.07 -1.08
C GLU A 63 15.38 8.06 0.04
N LEU A 64 14.62 6.95 0.13
CA LEU A 64 13.56 6.73 1.11
C LEU A 64 13.83 5.40 1.83
N THR A 65 13.84 5.43 3.13
CA THR A 65 13.88 4.24 3.98
C THR A 65 12.46 3.86 4.38
N LEU A 66 12.15 2.56 4.28
CA LEU A 66 10.86 1.98 4.65
C LEU A 66 10.84 1.68 6.14
N ILE A 67 9.80 2.13 6.84
CA ILE A 67 9.58 1.78 8.24
C ILE A 67 8.22 1.12 8.36
N GLU A 68 8.21 -0.19 8.55
CA GLU A 68 7.00 -0.94 8.78
C GLU A 68 6.31 -0.46 10.05
N GLN A 69 5.00 -0.25 9.98
CA GLN A 69 4.20 0.17 11.11
C GLN A 69 3.63 -1.05 11.86
N ALA A 70 3.16 -0.82 13.07
CA ALA A 70 2.44 -1.86 13.81
C ALA A 70 1.26 -2.40 12.97
N PRO A 71 0.92 -3.69 13.10
CA PRO A 71 -0.18 -4.27 12.37
C PRO A 71 -1.46 -3.44 12.53
N LEU A 72 -2.12 -3.18 11.39
CA LEU A 72 -3.39 -2.46 11.41
C LEU A 72 -4.45 -3.30 12.16
N PRO A 73 -5.30 -2.67 12.98
CA PRO A 73 -6.36 -3.36 13.71
C PRO A 73 -7.55 -3.71 12.80
N VAL A 74 -7.25 -4.37 11.67
CA VAL A 74 -8.22 -4.83 10.67
C VAL A 74 -8.06 -6.33 10.49
N SER A 75 -9.18 -7.03 10.31
CA SER A 75 -9.13 -8.46 10.00
C SER A 75 -8.79 -8.68 8.52
N PRO A 76 -8.17 -9.81 8.13
CA PRO A 76 -7.95 -10.14 6.72
C PRO A 76 -9.24 -10.17 5.90
N ASP A 77 -10.36 -10.49 6.57
CA ASP A 77 -11.70 -10.53 5.96
C ASP A 77 -12.46 -9.19 6.07
N SER A 78 -11.82 -8.15 6.62
CA SER A 78 -12.44 -6.82 6.77
C SER A 78 -12.66 -6.17 5.42
N GLY A 79 -13.79 -5.45 5.33
CA GLY A 79 -14.11 -4.61 4.19
C GLY A 79 -13.18 -3.39 4.06
N MET A 80 -13.23 -2.78 2.90
CA MET A 80 -12.53 -1.52 2.63
C MET A 80 -12.90 -0.43 3.65
N ALA A 81 -14.17 -0.42 4.12
CA ALA A 81 -14.66 0.56 5.09
C ALA A 81 -13.90 0.53 6.43
N GLU A 82 -13.52 -0.66 6.94
CA GLU A 82 -12.75 -0.78 8.18
C GLU A 82 -11.32 -0.24 7.98
N LEU A 83 -10.70 -0.57 6.85
CA LEU A 83 -9.39 -0.03 6.49
C LEU A 83 -9.42 1.49 6.34
N GLU A 84 -10.41 2.04 5.64
CA GLU A 84 -10.60 3.49 5.49
C GLU A 84 -10.78 4.18 6.85
N HIS A 85 -11.53 3.56 7.77
CA HIS A 85 -11.72 4.09 9.12
C HIS A 85 -10.39 4.15 9.90
N VAL A 86 -9.56 3.13 9.81
CA VAL A 86 -8.23 3.11 10.45
C VAL A 86 -7.33 4.17 9.83
N LEU A 87 -7.30 4.27 8.50
CA LEU A 87 -6.52 5.28 7.80
C LEU A 87 -6.97 6.70 8.17
N ALA A 88 -8.29 6.93 8.32
CA ALA A 88 -8.82 8.25 8.69
C ALA A 88 -8.31 8.76 10.06
N THR A 89 -7.91 7.86 10.95
CA THR A 89 -7.35 8.17 12.27
C THR A 89 -5.81 8.12 12.31
N THR A 90 -5.18 7.73 11.21
CA THR A 90 -3.72 7.67 11.10
C THR A 90 -3.16 9.06 10.83
N SER A 91 -2.08 9.42 11.51
CA SER A 91 -1.32 10.65 11.30
C SER A 91 0.18 10.36 11.30
N TRP A 92 0.96 11.25 10.69
CA TRP A 92 2.38 11.06 10.52
C TRP A 92 3.19 12.26 11.00
N PRO A 93 4.33 12.03 11.67
CA PRO A 93 5.29 13.10 11.96
C PRO A 93 5.70 13.85 10.68
N ALA A 94 6.13 15.09 10.86
CA ALA A 94 6.57 15.94 9.72
C ALA A 94 7.76 15.36 8.95
N ASP A 95 8.56 14.54 9.60
CA ASP A 95 9.75 13.88 9.05
C ASP A 95 9.40 12.73 8.08
N VAL A 96 8.17 12.24 8.10
CA VAL A 96 7.66 11.24 7.17
C VAL A 96 7.29 11.91 5.85
N ALA A 97 8.05 11.63 4.80
CA ALA A 97 7.85 12.21 3.48
C ALA A 97 6.65 11.61 2.73
N GLY A 98 6.26 10.38 3.09
CA GLY A 98 5.15 9.67 2.46
C GLY A 98 4.78 8.41 3.20
N CYS A 99 3.80 7.69 2.68
CA CYS A 99 3.40 6.40 3.20
C CYS A 99 3.05 5.43 2.07
N ALA A 100 3.11 4.14 2.36
CA ALA A 100 2.68 3.08 1.47
C ALA A 100 1.83 2.05 2.22
N LEU A 101 0.86 1.48 1.53
CA LEU A 101 0.03 0.38 2.02
C LEU A 101 0.06 -0.77 1.03
N VAL A 102 0.20 -1.98 1.56
CA VAL A 102 0.06 -3.22 0.78
C VAL A 102 -1.08 -4.03 1.36
N GLN A 103 -1.96 -4.51 0.49
CA GLN A 103 -3.05 -5.41 0.87
C GLN A 103 -3.25 -6.49 -0.18
N GLU A 104 -3.68 -7.66 0.25
CA GLU A 104 -4.09 -8.73 -0.63
C GLU A 104 -5.54 -8.54 -1.07
N ILE A 105 -5.78 -8.70 -2.35
CA ILE A 105 -7.09 -8.56 -2.98
C ILE A 105 -7.36 -9.75 -3.90
N ILE A 106 -8.61 -9.91 -4.31
CA ILE A 106 -9.00 -10.84 -5.36
C ILE A 106 -9.32 -10.02 -6.60
N VAL A 107 -8.71 -10.38 -7.71
CA VAL A 107 -9.00 -9.79 -9.02
C VAL A 107 -9.77 -10.77 -9.87
N LEU A 108 -10.71 -10.25 -10.65
CA LEU A 108 -11.53 -10.98 -11.60
C LEU A 108 -11.21 -10.53 -13.02
N PRO A 109 -11.42 -11.39 -14.03
CA PRO A 109 -11.41 -10.94 -15.42
C PRO A 109 -12.61 -9.99 -15.67
N PRO A 110 -12.49 -9.05 -16.62
CA PRO A 110 -13.52 -8.02 -16.85
C PRO A 110 -14.93 -8.58 -17.10
N GLU A 111 -15.03 -9.71 -17.79
CA GLU A 111 -16.32 -10.36 -18.07
C GLU A 111 -17.00 -10.86 -16.79
N ALA A 112 -16.22 -11.27 -15.79
CA ALA A 112 -16.75 -11.73 -14.50
C ALA A 112 -17.10 -10.55 -13.56
N GLU A 113 -16.49 -9.39 -13.73
CA GLU A 113 -16.84 -8.17 -13.01
C GLU A 113 -18.26 -7.70 -13.38
N ASP A 114 -18.59 -7.69 -14.67
CA ASP A 114 -19.92 -7.30 -15.16
C ASP A 114 -21.03 -8.22 -14.59
N ASP A 115 -20.80 -9.54 -14.59
CA ASP A 115 -21.74 -10.52 -14.04
C ASP A 115 -21.92 -10.36 -12.52
N LEU A 116 -20.86 -10.00 -11.82
CA LEU A 116 -20.88 -9.77 -10.38
C LEU A 116 -21.64 -8.49 -10.02
N ASP A 117 -21.42 -7.41 -10.75
CA ASP A 117 -22.11 -6.13 -10.57
C ASP A 117 -23.63 -6.28 -10.74
N ASP A 118 -24.07 -7.03 -11.75
CA ASP A 118 -25.48 -7.33 -11.99
C ASP A 118 -26.10 -8.16 -10.84
N ALA A 119 -25.35 -9.13 -10.30
CA ALA A 119 -25.81 -9.97 -9.20
C ALA A 119 -25.91 -9.21 -7.86
N LEU A 120 -25.07 -8.20 -7.66
CA LEU A 120 -25.01 -7.41 -6.43
C LEU A 120 -25.97 -6.22 -6.42
N GLY A 121 -26.50 -5.82 -7.57
CA GLY A 121 -27.44 -4.70 -7.69
C GLY A 121 -28.53 -4.67 -6.62
N PRO A 122 -29.19 -5.80 -6.26
CA PRO A 122 -30.21 -5.84 -5.20
C PRO A 122 -29.70 -5.57 -3.78
N LEU A 123 -28.38 -5.74 -3.53
CA LEU A 123 -27.75 -5.60 -2.21
C LEU A 123 -27.18 -4.19 -1.94
N LEU A 124 -27.20 -3.31 -2.92
CA LEU A 124 -26.64 -1.95 -2.81
C LEU A 124 -27.33 -1.08 -1.74
N ALA A 125 -28.45 -1.52 -1.19
CA ALA A 125 -29.13 -0.83 -0.08
C ALA A 125 -28.40 -0.99 1.26
N ASP A 126 -27.52 -1.98 1.41
CA ASP A 126 -26.69 -2.23 2.58
C ASP A 126 -25.23 -2.43 2.12
N PRO A 127 -24.40 -1.38 2.15
CA PRO A 127 -23.05 -1.40 1.61
C PRO A 127 -22.15 -2.49 2.21
N ASP A 128 -22.24 -2.75 3.52
CA ASP A 128 -21.42 -3.76 4.20
C ASP A 128 -21.78 -5.17 3.75
N SER A 129 -23.08 -5.45 3.61
CA SER A 129 -23.58 -6.75 3.09
C SER A 129 -23.21 -6.93 1.61
N ALA A 130 -23.27 -5.88 0.82
CA ALA A 130 -22.88 -5.89 -0.59
C ALA A 130 -21.40 -6.18 -0.76
N ASP A 131 -20.53 -5.50 0.00
CA ASP A 131 -19.07 -5.68 -0.03
C ASP A 131 -18.66 -7.11 0.39
N GLN A 132 -19.28 -7.65 1.46
CA GLN A 132 -19.02 -9.02 1.88
C GLN A 132 -19.50 -10.05 0.84
N ALA A 133 -20.67 -9.85 0.24
CA ALA A 133 -21.17 -10.72 -0.80
C ALA A 133 -20.30 -10.67 -2.06
N ALA A 134 -19.85 -9.48 -2.45
CA ALA A 134 -18.93 -9.28 -3.58
C ALA A 134 -17.62 -10.04 -3.39
N ARG A 135 -16.99 -9.90 -2.23
CA ARG A 135 -15.75 -10.62 -1.94
C ARG A 135 -15.93 -12.13 -1.92
N SER A 136 -17.03 -12.61 -1.32
CA SER A 136 -17.32 -14.04 -1.28
C SER A 136 -17.58 -14.61 -2.66
N ALA A 137 -18.31 -13.90 -3.51
CA ALA A 137 -18.59 -14.30 -4.88
C ALA A 137 -17.32 -14.25 -5.75
N ALA A 138 -16.50 -13.20 -5.60
CA ALA A 138 -15.22 -13.07 -6.29
C ALA A 138 -14.28 -14.22 -5.90
N ALA A 139 -14.18 -14.56 -4.62
CA ALA A 139 -13.33 -15.66 -4.14
C ALA A 139 -13.80 -17.04 -4.65
N ALA A 140 -15.09 -17.20 -4.88
CA ALA A 140 -15.66 -18.45 -5.40
C ALA A 140 -15.59 -18.57 -6.93
N HIS A 141 -15.23 -17.50 -7.64
CA HIS A 141 -15.20 -17.51 -9.10
C HIS A 141 -13.99 -18.34 -9.60
N PRO A 142 -14.20 -19.24 -10.60
CA PRO A 142 -13.13 -20.15 -11.06
C PRO A 142 -11.94 -19.43 -11.72
N GLU A 143 -12.14 -18.23 -12.22
CA GLU A 143 -11.08 -17.41 -12.85
C GLU A 143 -10.58 -16.28 -11.94
N SER A 144 -10.95 -16.32 -10.66
CA SER A 144 -10.40 -15.38 -9.67
C SER A 144 -8.90 -15.63 -9.46
N ARG A 145 -8.17 -14.54 -9.27
CA ARG A 145 -6.73 -14.60 -8.92
C ARG A 145 -6.48 -13.76 -7.69
N GLN A 146 -5.65 -14.30 -6.80
CA GLN A 146 -5.13 -13.53 -5.69
C GLN A 146 -4.11 -12.52 -6.23
N ALA A 147 -4.10 -11.33 -5.69
CA ALA A 147 -3.17 -10.27 -6.05
C ALA A 147 -2.80 -9.45 -4.82
N ARG A 148 -1.65 -8.79 -4.85
CA ARG A 148 -1.27 -7.74 -3.92
C ARG A 148 -1.39 -6.39 -4.60
N LEU A 149 -2.13 -5.51 -3.97
CA LEU A 149 -2.21 -4.11 -4.34
C LEU A 149 -1.31 -3.32 -3.41
N ALA A 150 -0.28 -2.69 -3.95
CA ALA A 150 0.57 -1.74 -3.25
C ALA A 150 0.24 -0.33 -3.73
N ALA A 151 -0.02 0.59 -2.81
CA ALA A 151 -0.23 1.99 -3.12
C ALA A 151 0.67 2.85 -2.24
N ALA A 152 1.31 3.87 -2.81
CA ALA A 152 2.19 4.79 -2.10
C ALA A 152 1.91 6.23 -2.50
N VAL A 153 2.04 7.15 -1.53
CA VAL A 153 1.80 8.58 -1.69
C VAL A 153 2.90 9.36 -0.98
N LEU A 154 3.37 10.44 -1.59
CA LEU A 154 4.26 11.42 -0.97
C LEU A 154 3.52 12.71 -0.62
N ARG A 155 4.01 13.46 0.36
CA ARG A 155 3.46 14.77 0.74
C ARG A 155 3.47 15.80 -0.40
N ASP A 156 4.32 15.63 -1.40
CA ASP A 156 4.37 16.49 -2.59
C ASP A 156 3.29 16.16 -3.64
N GLY A 157 2.41 15.19 -3.36
CA GLY A 157 1.29 14.76 -4.20
C GLY A 157 1.64 13.67 -5.21
N ARG A 158 2.91 13.26 -5.32
CA ARG A 158 3.26 12.10 -6.14
C ARG A 158 2.64 10.83 -5.54
N ASN A 159 2.11 9.98 -6.39
CA ASN A 159 1.56 8.69 -5.98
C ASN A 159 1.84 7.63 -7.05
N LEU A 160 1.85 6.38 -6.62
CA LEU A 160 2.03 5.23 -7.49
C LEU A 160 1.31 4.03 -6.88
N SER A 161 0.67 3.24 -7.75
CA SER A 161 0.09 1.96 -7.37
C SER A 161 0.63 0.85 -8.26
N LEU A 162 0.94 -0.29 -7.63
CA LEU A 162 1.44 -1.49 -8.28
C LEU A 162 0.55 -2.68 -7.92
N LEU A 163 0.38 -3.60 -8.85
CA LEU A 163 -0.33 -4.85 -8.66
C LEU A 163 0.61 -6.01 -8.96
N GLN A 164 0.78 -6.89 -7.99
CA GLN A 164 1.46 -8.17 -8.11
C GLN A 164 0.39 -9.27 -8.16
N LEU A 165 0.40 -10.07 -9.23
CA LEU A 165 -0.47 -11.25 -9.30
C LEU A 165 0.18 -12.43 -8.59
N ALA A 166 -0.59 -13.21 -7.85
CA ALA A 166 -0.10 -14.46 -7.28
C ALA A 166 0.24 -15.44 -8.41
N PRO A 167 1.28 -16.28 -8.23
CA PRO A 167 1.60 -17.34 -9.17
C PRO A 167 0.36 -18.21 -9.45
N GLY A 168 0.10 -18.48 -10.72
CA GLY A 168 -0.98 -19.38 -11.12
C GLY A 168 -0.65 -20.84 -10.79
N VAL A 169 -1.68 -21.69 -10.74
CA VAL A 169 -1.52 -23.14 -10.48
C VAL A 169 -0.67 -23.81 -11.58
N ASP A 170 -0.63 -23.21 -12.76
CA ASP A 170 0.12 -23.69 -13.93
C ASP A 170 1.54 -23.08 -14.01
N ASP A 171 1.88 -22.10 -13.17
CA ASP A 171 3.18 -21.42 -13.13
C ASP A 171 4.20 -22.18 -12.24
N VAL A 172 4.09 -23.50 -12.13
CA VAL A 172 4.82 -24.40 -11.20
C VAL A 172 6.35 -24.45 -11.46
N GLU A 173 6.86 -23.75 -12.45
CA GLU A 173 8.29 -23.61 -12.74
C GLU A 173 8.80 -22.18 -12.58
N THR A 174 8.22 -21.41 -11.65
CA THR A 174 8.80 -20.11 -11.32
C THR A 174 10.08 -20.36 -10.53
N ASP A 175 11.20 -20.03 -11.15
CA ASP A 175 12.51 -19.95 -10.49
C ASP A 175 12.36 -19.02 -9.27
N ASP A 176 12.77 -19.43 -8.08
CA ASP A 176 12.73 -18.62 -6.86
C ASP A 176 13.47 -17.25 -7.02
N ASP A 177 14.31 -17.15 -8.05
CA ASP A 177 15.04 -15.95 -8.46
C ASP A 177 14.34 -15.15 -9.60
N ALA A 178 13.13 -15.52 -10.03
CA ALA A 178 12.45 -14.81 -11.08
C ALA A 178 12.01 -13.40 -10.59
N PRO A 179 12.20 -12.36 -11.41
CA PRO A 179 11.78 -11.01 -11.01
C PRO A 179 10.26 -10.95 -10.81
N ILE A 180 9.83 -10.30 -9.72
CA ILE A 180 8.42 -10.08 -9.42
C ILE A 180 7.79 -9.28 -10.57
N GLU A 181 6.75 -9.83 -11.20
CA GLU A 181 6.03 -9.13 -12.26
C GLU A 181 5.04 -8.13 -11.63
N LEU A 182 5.26 -6.85 -11.91
CA LEU A 182 4.45 -5.76 -11.38
C LEU A 182 3.70 -5.04 -12.50
N LEU A 183 2.40 -4.97 -12.36
CA LEU A 183 1.53 -4.20 -13.23
C LEU A 183 1.29 -2.81 -12.62
N SER A 184 1.23 -1.78 -13.45
CA SER A 184 0.89 -0.43 -13.02
C SER A 184 -0.14 0.21 -13.94
N HIS A 185 -1.06 0.98 -13.36
CA HIS A 185 -2.02 1.77 -14.11
C HIS A 185 -2.28 3.09 -13.39
N PRO A 186 -2.39 4.24 -14.10
CA PRO A 186 -2.52 5.57 -13.49
C PRO A 186 -3.71 5.74 -12.55
N ASN A 187 -4.79 4.98 -12.77
CA ASN A 187 -6.02 5.05 -11.97
C ASN A 187 -6.26 3.75 -11.16
N MET A 188 -5.19 3.07 -10.79
CA MET A 188 -5.31 1.91 -9.91
C MET A 188 -5.58 2.38 -8.48
N ALA A 189 -6.65 1.88 -7.87
CA ALA A 189 -7.03 2.16 -6.48
C ALA A 189 -7.10 3.66 -6.09
N PRO A 190 -7.83 4.53 -6.81
CA PRO A 190 -7.84 5.97 -6.55
C PRO A 190 -8.35 6.32 -5.15
N ASN A 191 -9.32 5.58 -4.61
CA ASN A 191 -9.84 5.79 -3.26
C ASN A 191 -8.78 5.49 -2.19
N LEU A 192 -7.99 4.44 -2.37
CA LEU A 192 -6.91 4.10 -1.46
C LEU A 192 -5.80 5.17 -1.49
N VAL A 193 -5.45 5.67 -2.67
CA VAL A 193 -4.49 6.78 -2.83
C VAL A 193 -4.98 8.03 -2.11
N LEU A 194 -6.27 8.38 -2.24
CA LEU A 194 -6.86 9.52 -1.54
C LEU A 194 -6.86 9.32 -0.02
N ALA A 195 -7.21 8.13 0.46
CA ALA A 195 -7.18 7.80 1.89
C ALA A 195 -5.76 7.92 2.47
N LEU A 196 -4.75 7.40 1.76
CA LEU A 196 -3.35 7.53 2.15
C LEU A 196 -2.88 9.00 2.15
N ALA A 197 -3.25 9.77 1.13
CA ALA A 197 -2.93 11.21 1.09
C ALA A 197 -3.51 11.96 2.30
N ALA A 198 -4.75 11.66 2.67
CA ALA A 198 -5.40 12.25 3.84
C ALA A 198 -4.64 11.95 5.15
N THR A 199 -4.05 10.74 5.31
CA THR A 199 -3.24 10.42 6.50
C THR A 199 -2.05 11.34 6.67
N LEU A 200 -1.45 11.80 5.56
CA LEU A 200 -0.30 12.71 5.56
C LEU A 200 -0.69 14.16 5.91
N GLU A 201 -1.95 14.53 5.73
CA GLU A 201 -2.50 15.84 6.09
C GLU A 201 -2.94 15.91 7.55
N ASN A 202 -3.22 14.74 8.17
CA ASN A 202 -3.57 14.67 9.58
C ASN A 202 -2.40 15.11 10.45
N THR A 203 -2.66 16.01 11.39
CA THR A 203 -1.66 16.43 12.37
C THR A 203 -1.70 15.45 13.55
N PRO A 204 -0.55 14.93 14.01
CA PRO A 204 -0.51 14.15 15.24
C PRO A 204 -1.08 14.99 16.39
N ASP A 205 -1.98 14.39 17.20
CA ASP A 205 -2.42 15.02 18.42
C ASP A 205 -1.20 15.19 19.35
N GLU A 206 -0.86 16.43 19.68
CA GLU A 206 0.18 16.74 20.69
C GLU A 206 -0.36 16.36 22.07
N GLU A 207 0.07 15.19 22.60
CA GLU A 207 -0.09 14.85 24.01
C GLU A 207 1.05 15.43 24.86
#